data_32893720c4f0d922261392a76c939d01
#
_entry.id   32893720c4f0d922261392a76c939d01
#
_cell.length_a   1.000
_cell.length_b   1.000
_cell.length_c   1.000
_cell.angle_alpha   90.00
_cell.angle_beta   90.00
_cell.angle_gamma   90.00
#
_symmetry.space_group_name_H-M   'P 1'
#
loop_
_entity.id
_entity.type
_entity.pdbx_description
1 polymer ?
#
loop_
_entity_poly.entity_id
_entity_poly.type
_entity_poly.pdbx_seq_one_letter_code
_entity_poly.pdbx_strand_id
1 'polypeptide(L)'
;MLERLLRKGERACLRAQSAHASLPMTGASAPEYLALSTLSEQEDFHAQIRLAEREGAISVRRDQHRDDGQRLLRLTVRDLDALARHLGIALLATRMADAKGRLVQWLPRFPVISEVLDAWAQGKGPGLGPESAADLADAARVVEARLADAGAERMLRRESVRLLGDSKRLEALTPWLALLVGGELNAGALEREHVWSALGLRREPQPMLIAGTGTLVVDGTALALVRPYLGVPVERLDAVVTEARFLLTVENLASFHDAAACDSVADGLVIYTGGMPSPAWRRACARVLQALPADAPVYHWGDIDEGGFRIAATLVTTMRAAGRVLRPWLMSPDDLSSIDVEAARRPSATQQSAMLRWAQTAGWPDVGEALAARPMLLEQEALRARLPAHGGALSAMASRHPHDRGVDPV
;
A
#
# COMPACT_ATOMS: atom_id res chain seq x y z
N MET A 1 -30.71 18.81 6.18
CA MET A 1 -31.21 18.60 7.57
C MET A 1 -31.86 17.23 7.73
N LEU A 2 -32.88 16.84 6.96
CA LEU A 2 -33.56 15.54 7.04
C LEU A 2 -32.62 14.36 6.81
N GLU A 3 -31.65 14.46 5.91
CA GLU A 3 -30.59 13.45 5.74
C GLU A 3 -29.77 13.24 7.02
N ARG A 4 -29.46 14.31 7.74
CA ARG A 4 -28.72 14.23 9.01
C ARG A 4 -29.57 13.53 10.08
N LEU A 5 -30.88 13.76 10.07
CA LEU A 5 -31.83 13.06 10.94
C LEU A 5 -31.93 11.58 10.56
N LEU A 6 -31.95 11.22 9.27
CA LEU A 6 -31.93 9.86 8.77
C LEU A 6 -30.66 9.12 9.26
N ARG A 7 -29.46 9.69 9.01
CA ARG A 7 -28.18 9.12 9.46
C ARG A 7 -28.13 8.93 10.99
N LYS A 8 -28.75 9.83 11.74
CA LYS A 8 -28.86 9.70 13.21
C LYS A 8 -29.78 8.56 13.61
N GLY A 9 -30.87 8.33 12.88
CA GLY A 9 -31.78 7.19 13.04
C GLY A 9 -31.09 5.87 12.73
N GLU A 10 -30.37 5.77 11.62
CA GLU A 10 -29.59 4.57 11.26
C GLU A 10 -28.56 4.22 12.32
N ARG A 11 -27.83 5.21 12.85
CA ARG A 11 -26.85 4.98 13.94
C ARG A 11 -27.50 4.53 15.25
N ALA A 12 -28.70 5.03 15.56
CA ALA A 12 -29.45 4.60 16.74
C ALA A 12 -29.88 3.14 16.60
N CYS A 13 -30.36 2.73 15.42
CA CYS A 13 -30.69 1.34 15.12
C CYS A 13 -29.48 0.40 15.27
N LEU A 14 -28.31 0.79 14.77
CA LEU A 14 -27.06 0.01 14.90
C LEU A 14 -26.63 -0.20 16.36
N ARG A 15 -27.01 0.70 17.27
CA ARG A 15 -26.70 0.61 18.70
C ARG A 15 -27.77 -0.10 19.53
N ALA A 16 -28.77 -0.73 18.89
CA ALA A 16 -29.94 -1.31 19.53
C ALA A 16 -30.69 -0.30 20.44
N GLN A 17 -30.49 0.99 20.23
CA GLN A 17 -31.24 2.07 20.89
C GLN A 17 -32.53 2.27 20.11
N SER A 18 -33.64 2.57 20.83
CA SER A 18 -34.93 2.80 20.20
C SER A 18 -34.81 3.83 19.06
N ALA A 19 -35.49 3.60 17.93
CA ALA A 19 -35.42 4.36 16.69
C ALA A 19 -35.82 5.85 16.80
N HIS A 20 -35.99 6.39 18.00
CA HIS A 20 -36.40 7.78 18.25
C HIS A 20 -35.25 8.78 18.14
N ALA A 21 -34.52 8.72 17.02
CA ALA A 21 -33.54 9.77 16.72
C ALA A 21 -34.26 11.10 16.55
N SER A 22 -33.80 12.11 17.25
CA SER A 22 -34.38 13.45 17.17
C SER A 22 -33.31 14.53 16.93
N LEU A 23 -33.72 15.61 16.28
CA LEU A 23 -32.90 16.77 15.98
C LEU A 23 -33.58 18.03 16.62
N PRO A 24 -33.00 18.61 17.69
CA PRO A 24 -33.49 19.89 18.21
C PRO A 24 -33.17 21.04 17.24
N MET A 25 -34.09 21.99 17.08
CA MET A 25 -33.96 23.11 16.15
C MET A 25 -33.22 24.29 16.83
N THR A 26 -31.94 24.03 17.16
CA THR A 26 -31.05 25.01 17.85
C THR A 26 -29.88 25.40 16.94
N GLY A 27 -29.19 26.50 17.27
CA GLY A 27 -28.03 26.97 16.50
C GLY A 27 -26.92 25.91 16.33
N ALA A 28 -26.74 25.05 17.34
CA ALA A 28 -25.76 23.97 17.26
C ALA A 28 -26.21 22.80 16.40
N SER A 29 -27.52 22.50 16.35
CA SER A 29 -28.04 21.29 15.69
C SER A 29 -28.71 21.57 14.34
N ALA A 30 -29.21 22.71 14.11
CA ALA A 30 -29.92 23.13 12.88
C ALA A 30 -29.61 24.60 12.53
N PRO A 31 -28.35 24.99 12.34
CA PRO A 31 -27.97 26.36 12.01
C PRO A 31 -28.64 26.84 10.71
N GLU A 32 -28.81 25.95 9.74
CA GLU A 32 -29.48 26.21 8.46
C GLU A 32 -30.95 26.65 8.62
N TYR A 33 -31.66 26.15 9.62
CA TYR A 33 -33.02 26.58 9.91
C TYR A 33 -33.06 27.99 10.47
N LEU A 34 -32.12 28.34 11.34
CA LEU A 34 -32.04 29.69 11.96
C LEU A 34 -31.45 30.73 11.01
N ALA A 35 -30.79 30.30 9.93
CA ALA A 35 -30.22 31.17 8.91
C ALA A 35 -31.21 31.55 7.81
N LEU A 36 -32.43 30.99 7.81
CA LEU A 36 -33.48 31.34 6.84
C LEU A 36 -33.88 32.82 7.01
N SER A 37 -33.58 33.65 6.01
CA SER A 37 -33.67 35.10 6.08
C SER A 37 -34.90 35.68 5.39
N THR A 38 -35.49 34.94 4.44
CA THR A 38 -36.65 35.39 3.68
C THR A 38 -37.90 34.56 4.01
N LEU A 39 -39.08 35.17 3.85
CA LEU A 39 -40.33 34.45 4.06
C LEU A 39 -40.48 33.24 3.10
N SER A 40 -40.07 33.42 1.85
CA SER A 40 -40.11 32.32 0.85
C SER A 40 -39.26 31.13 1.25
N GLU A 41 -38.03 31.36 1.72
CA GLU A 41 -37.15 30.28 2.22
C GLU A 41 -37.78 29.55 3.41
N GLN A 42 -38.40 30.28 4.32
CA GLN A 42 -39.09 29.72 5.48
C GLN A 42 -40.30 28.88 5.05
N GLU A 43 -41.13 29.41 4.13
CA GLU A 43 -42.29 28.69 3.59
C GLU A 43 -41.90 27.40 2.87
N ASP A 44 -40.89 27.45 2.01
CA ASP A 44 -40.38 26.29 1.29
C ASP A 44 -39.84 25.23 2.27
N PHE A 45 -39.05 25.65 3.26
CA PHE A 45 -38.54 24.79 4.29
C PHE A 45 -39.66 24.11 5.09
N HIS A 46 -40.62 24.90 5.56
CA HIS A 46 -41.79 24.39 6.29
C HIS A 46 -42.68 23.47 5.43
N ALA A 47 -42.78 23.74 4.12
CA ALA A 47 -43.51 22.88 3.19
C ALA A 47 -42.87 21.48 3.09
N GLN A 48 -41.54 21.42 2.98
CA GLN A 48 -40.78 20.12 2.98
C GLN A 48 -41.01 19.37 4.30
N ILE A 49 -40.94 20.06 5.43
CA ILE A 49 -41.17 19.42 6.74
C ILE A 49 -42.61 18.91 6.87
N ARG A 50 -43.61 19.70 6.45
CA ARG A 50 -45.04 19.26 6.45
C ARG A 50 -45.26 18.04 5.53
N LEU A 51 -44.54 17.97 4.39
CA LEU A 51 -44.65 16.84 3.50
C LEU A 51 -44.11 15.57 4.17
N ALA A 52 -42.90 15.62 4.74
CA ALA A 52 -42.31 14.50 5.47
C ALA A 52 -43.16 14.07 6.69
N GLU A 53 -43.80 15.01 7.36
CA GLU A 53 -44.72 14.73 8.49
C GLU A 53 -46.01 14.04 8.01
N ARG A 54 -46.61 14.49 6.89
CA ARG A 54 -47.81 13.87 6.30
C ARG A 54 -47.51 12.44 5.77
N GLU A 55 -46.34 12.18 5.25
CA GLU A 55 -45.91 10.86 4.83
C GLU A 55 -45.58 9.94 6.01
N GLY A 56 -45.71 10.43 7.27
CA GLY A 56 -45.44 9.65 8.47
C GLY A 56 -43.97 9.42 8.76
N ALA A 57 -43.07 10.04 8.02
CA ALA A 57 -41.62 9.89 8.15
C ALA A 57 -41.09 10.48 9.46
N ILE A 58 -41.63 11.63 9.86
CA ILE A 58 -41.19 12.38 11.05
C ILE A 58 -42.40 12.82 11.88
N SER A 59 -42.16 13.14 13.16
CA SER A 59 -43.02 13.92 14.01
C SER A 59 -42.36 15.25 14.35
N VAL A 60 -43.16 16.29 14.40
CA VAL A 60 -42.68 17.66 14.57
C VAL A 60 -43.24 18.23 15.87
N ARG A 61 -42.35 18.74 16.71
CA ARG A 61 -42.74 19.56 17.87
C ARG A 61 -42.57 21.04 17.52
N ARG A 62 -43.68 21.82 17.66
CA ARG A 62 -43.73 23.27 17.37
C ARG A 62 -43.87 24.06 18.65
N ASP A 63 -43.44 25.31 18.60
CA ASP A 63 -43.68 26.29 19.66
C ASP A 63 -45.07 26.93 19.47
N GLN A 64 -45.97 26.69 20.42
CA GLN A 64 -47.36 27.24 20.33
C GLN A 64 -47.46 28.71 20.61
N HIS A 65 -46.40 29.34 21.15
CA HIS A 65 -46.44 30.72 21.64
C HIS A 65 -45.62 31.68 20.76
N ARG A 66 -44.93 31.20 19.74
CA ARG A 66 -44.10 32.03 18.84
C ARG A 66 -44.39 31.70 17.39
N ASP A 67 -44.29 32.74 16.54
CA ASP A 67 -44.43 32.64 15.08
C ASP A 67 -45.74 31.91 14.67
N ASP A 68 -46.87 32.33 15.28
CA ASP A 68 -48.20 31.73 15.06
C ASP A 68 -48.24 30.21 15.17
N GLY A 69 -47.42 29.66 16.05
CA GLY A 69 -47.29 28.21 16.22
C GLY A 69 -46.49 27.48 15.13
N GLN A 70 -45.83 28.20 14.24
CA GLN A 70 -45.08 27.60 13.12
C GLN A 70 -43.61 27.25 13.49
N ARG A 71 -43.05 27.89 14.52
CA ARG A 71 -41.66 27.69 14.90
C ARG A 71 -41.37 26.24 15.29
N LEU A 72 -40.38 25.61 14.60
CA LEU A 72 -39.99 24.24 14.88
C LEU A 72 -39.08 24.20 16.11
N LEU A 73 -39.37 23.29 17.04
CA LEU A 73 -38.55 23.03 18.25
C LEU A 73 -37.75 21.75 18.11
N ARG A 74 -38.35 20.74 17.51
CA ARG A 74 -37.69 19.38 17.38
C ARG A 74 -38.34 18.61 16.25
N LEU A 75 -37.51 17.92 15.50
CA LEU A 75 -37.90 16.87 14.56
C LEU A 75 -37.51 15.50 15.15
N THR A 76 -38.38 14.51 15.07
CA THR A 76 -38.13 13.16 15.54
C THR A 76 -38.48 12.17 14.44
N VAL A 77 -37.63 11.19 14.19
CA VAL A 77 -37.93 10.08 13.26
C VAL A 77 -39.11 9.31 13.81
N ARG A 78 -40.15 9.15 13.04
CA ARG A 78 -41.31 8.30 13.34
C ARG A 78 -41.19 6.94 12.65
N ASP A 79 -40.85 6.99 11.38
CA ASP A 79 -40.60 5.83 10.55
C ASP A 79 -39.35 6.08 9.69
N LEU A 80 -38.33 5.23 9.86
CA LEU A 80 -37.05 5.38 9.19
C LEU A 80 -37.11 5.04 7.69
N ASP A 81 -37.93 4.03 7.34
CA ASP A 81 -38.15 3.63 5.94
C ASP A 81 -38.95 4.69 5.19
N ALA A 82 -39.95 5.29 5.83
CA ALA A 82 -40.71 6.41 5.26
C ALA A 82 -39.80 7.64 5.03
N LEU A 83 -38.90 7.95 5.98
CA LEU A 83 -37.95 9.06 5.86
C LEU A 83 -36.93 8.79 4.73
N ALA A 84 -36.44 7.56 4.60
CA ALA A 84 -35.56 7.16 3.54
C ALA A 84 -36.22 7.28 2.16
N ARG A 85 -37.47 6.81 2.03
CA ARG A 85 -38.27 6.95 0.81
C ARG A 85 -38.54 8.43 0.46
N HIS A 86 -38.90 9.24 1.44
CA HIS A 86 -39.11 10.69 1.26
C HIS A 86 -37.87 11.40 0.69
N LEU A 87 -36.68 10.97 1.13
CA LEU A 87 -35.41 11.53 0.70
C LEU A 87 -34.87 10.89 -0.59
N GLY A 88 -35.44 9.78 -1.05
CA GLY A 88 -34.89 9.01 -2.15
C GLY A 88 -33.55 8.33 -1.81
N ILE A 89 -33.28 8.07 -0.53
CA ILE A 89 -32.01 7.52 -0.04
C ILE A 89 -32.24 6.09 0.47
N ALA A 90 -31.48 5.13 -0.03
CA ALA A 90 -31.52 3.76 0.48
C ALA A 90 -30.93 3.69 1.91
N LEU A 91 -31.55 2.91 2.79
CA LEU A 91 -31.07 2.66 4.14
C LEU A 91 -29.73 1.87 4.11
N LEU A 92 -28.93 2.06 5.16
CA LEU A 92 -27.67 1.32 5.34
C LEU A 92 -27.89 -0.19 5.26
N ALA A 93 -28.95 -0.72 5.84
CA ALA A 93 -29.27 -2.14 5.79
C ALA A 93 -29.46 -2.65 4.34
N THR A 94 -30.19 -1.89 3.50
CA THR A 94 -30.38 -2.20 2.06
C THR A 94 -29.06 -2.12 1.32
N ARG A 95 -28.30 -1.03 1.52
CA ARG A 95 -26.99 -0.83 0.88
C ARG A 95 -26.01 -1.95 1.26
N MET A 96 -26.03 -2.39 2.53
CA MET A 96 -25.23 -3.53 3.01
C MET A 96 -25.66 -4.85 2.38
N ALA A 97 -26.97 -5.08 2.20
CA ALA A 97 -27.46 -6.28 1.52
C ALA A 97 -26.98 -6.33 0.06
N ASP A 98 -27.08 -5.22 -0.65
CA ASP A 98 -26.58 -5.09 -2.03
C ASP A 98 -25.06 -5.27 -2.09
N ALA A 99 -24.30 -4.66 -1.16
CA ALA A 99 -22.84 -4.83 -1.09
C ALA A 99 -22.44 -6.28 -0.85
N LYS A 100 -23.10 -6.97 0.10
CA LYS A 100 -22.89 -8.40 0.36
C LYS A 100 -23.19 -9.24 -0.88
N GLY A 101 -24.32 -8.98 -1.56
CA GLY A 101 -24.68 -9.68 -2.80
C GLY A 101 -23.62 -9.57 -3.89
N ARG A 102 -23.00 -8.38 -4.06
CA ARG A 102 -21.93 -8.15 -5.04
C ARG A 102 -20.60 -8.81 -4.66
N LEU A 103 -20.31 -8.93 -3.37
CA LEU A 103 -18.99 -9.32 -2.86
C LEU A 103 -18.93 -10.79 -2.42
N VAL A 104 -20.07 -11.48 -2.27
CA VAL A 104 -20.13 -12.85 -1.73
C VAL A 104 -19.23 -13.83 -2.49
N GLN A 105 -19.16 -13.73 -3.81
CA GLN A 105 -18.31 -14.59 -4.63
C GLN A 105 -16.80 -14.43 -4.37
N TRP A 106 -16.38 -13.28 -3.83
CA TRP A 106 -14.98 -12.96 -3.58
C TRP A 106 -14.49 -13.32 -2.18
N LEU A 107 -15.42 -13.56 -1.23
CA LEU A 107 -15.10 -13.88 0.17
C LEU A 107 -14.15 -15.09 0.33
N PRO A 108 -14.34 -16.22 -0.38
CA PRO A 108 -13.43 -17.35 -0.24
C PRO A 108 -12.00 -17.05 -0.70
N ARG A 109 -11.84 -16.14 -1.65
CA ARG A 109 -10.56 -15.77 -2.24
C ARG A 109 -9.86 -14.66 -1.48
N PHE A 110 -10.62 -13.72 -0.94
CA PHE A 110 -10.13 -12.52 -0.27
C PHE A 110 -10.81 -12.34 1.10
N PRO A 111 -10.34 -13.01 2.16
CA PRO A 111 -10.96 -12.93 3.49
C PRO A 111 -11.08 -11.51 4.05
N VAL A 112 -10.17 -10.59 3.67
CA VAL A 112 -10.20 -9.16 4.07
C VAL A 112 -11.51 -8.46 3.66
N ILE A 113 -12.21 -8.95 2.65
CA ILE A 113 -13.53 -8.41 2.25
C ILE A 113 -14.56 -8.58 3.39
N SER A 114 -14.46 -9.66 4.18
CA SER A 114 -15.32 -9.82 5.36
C SER A 114 -15.08 -8.71 6.38
N GLU A 115 -13.81 -8.36 6.64
CA GLU A 115 -13.45 -7.28 7.56
C GLU A 115 -13.97 -5.93 7.06
N VAL A 116 -13.91 -5.69 5.74
CA VAL A 116 -14.46 -4.48 5.10
C VAL A 116 -15.97 -4.40 5.31
N LEU A 117 -16.70 -5.49 5.07
CA LEU A 117 -18.15 -5.55 5.25
C LEU A 117 -18.55 -5.32 6.72
N ASP A 118 -17.80 -5.88 7.66
CA ASP A 118 -18.03 -5.69 9.10
C ASP A 118 -17.75 -4.24 9.52
N ALA A 119 -16.70 -3.62 8.97
CA ALA A 119 -16.41 -2.21 9.20
C ALA A 119 -17.50 -1.29 8.61
N TRP A 120 -17.98 -1.56 7.41
CA TRP A 120 -19.11 -0.83 6.80
C TRP A 120 -20.41 -0.96 7.60
N ALA A 121 -20.70 -2.16 8.10
CA ALA A 121 -21.87 -2.39 8.95
C ALA A 121 -21.83 -1.54 10.24
N GLN A 122 -20.63 -1.21 10.72
CA GLN A 122 -20.43 -0.31 11.88
C GLN A 122 -20.39 1.17 11.50
N GLY A 123 -20.59 1.53 10.23
CA GLY A 123 -20.46 2.89 9.71
C GLY A 123 -19.01 3.39 9.69
N LYS A 124 -18.05 2.49 9.59
CA LYS A 124 -16.60 2.73 9.52
C LYS A 124 -16.04 2.06 8.26
N GLY A 125 -14.74 2.17 8.06
CA GLY A 125 -14.06 1.43 7.00
C GLY A 125 -13.69 2.30 5.79
N PRO A 126 -13.02 1.68 4.80
CA PRO A 126 -12.48 2.39 3.65
C PRO A 126 -13.57 2.82 2.66
N GLY A 127 -13.22 3.83 1.84
CA GLY A 127 -14.07 4.35 0.78
C GLY A 127 -15.31 5.08 1.29
N LEU A 128 -16.36 5.06 0.49
CA LEU A 128 -17.66 5.66 0.79
C LEU A 128 -18.61 4.71 1.54
N GLY A 129 -18.07 3.62 2.10
CA GLY A 129 -18.90 2.58 2.71
C GLY A 129 -19.43 1.59 1.67
N PRO A 130 -20.64 1.00 1.89
CA PRO A 130 -21.23 -0.01 1.00
C PRO A 130 -21.36 0.41 -0.46
N GLU A 131 -21.42 1.71 -0.76
CA GLU A 131 -21.44 2.27 -2.11
C GLU A 131 -20.18 1.94 -2.90
N SER A 132 -19.07 1.69 -2.22
CA SER A 132 -17.79 1.29 -2.83
C SER A 132 -17.72 -0.20 -3.18
N ALA A 133 -18.79 -0.99 -2.96
CA ALA A 133 -18.79 -2.43 -3.24
C ALA A 133 -18.52 -2.77 -4.70
N ALA A 134 -18.95 -1.91 -5.63
CA ALA A 134 -18.65 -2.09 -7.06
C ALA A 134 -17.15 -1.90 -7.35
N ASP A 135 -16.52 -0.91 -6.71
CA ASP A 135 -15.09 -0.65 -6.84
C ASP A 135 -14.27 -1.82 -6.28
N LEU A 136 -14.65 -2.31 -5.11
CA LEU A 136 -13.99 -3.46 -4.49
C LEU A 136 -14.17 -4.75 -5.31
N ALA A 137 -15.35 -4.97 -5.90
CA ALA A 137 -15.59 -6.11 -6.79
C ALA A 137 -14.75 -6.02 -8.08
N ASP A 138 -14.65 -4.81 -8.68
CA ASP A 138 -13.79 -4.58 -9.83
C ASP A 138 -12.32 -4.83 -9.50
N ALA A 139 -11.85 -4.34 -8.34
CA ALA A 139 -10.49 -4.59 -7.86
C ALA A 139 -10.24 -6.09 -7.64
N ALA A 140 -11.18 -6.82 -7.03
CA ALA A 140 -11.07 -8.27 -6.83
C ALA A 140 -10.95 -9.02 -8.17
N ARG A 141 -11.72 -8.63 -9.18
CA ARG A 141 -11.61 -9.16 -10.55
C ARG A 141 -10.23 -8.93 -11.15
N VAL A 142 -9.67 -7.73 -10.97
CA VAL A 142 -8.32 -7.41 -11.46
C VAL A 142 -7.28 -8.27 -10.76
N VAL A 143 -7.31 -8.35 -9.42
CA VAL A 143 -6.33 -9.14 -8.65
C VAL A 143 -6.40 -10.62 -9.05
N GLU A 144 -7.60 -11.20 -9.16
CA GLU A 144 -7.77 -12.59 -9.58
C GLU A 144 -7.22 -12.83 -11.00
N ALA A 145 -7.56 -11.96 -11.96
CA ALA A 145 -7.07 -12.08 -13.33
C ALA A 145 -5.54 -11.96 -13.41
N ARG A 146 -4.93 -11.11 -12.58
CA ARG A 146 -3.48 -10.94 -12.55
C ARG A 146 -2.77 -12.10 -11.86
N LEU A 147 -3.35 -12.68 -10.82
CA LEU A 147 -2.81 -13.87 -10.15
C LEU A 147 -2.89 -15.11 -11.06
N ALA A 148 -3.94 -15.22 -11.86
CA ALA A 148 -4.08 -16.30 -12.84
C ALA A 148 -3.07 -16.19 -14.00
N ASP A 149 -2.68 -14.96 -14.39
CA ASP A 149 -1.69 -14.66 -15.44
C ASP A 149 -0.41 -14.03 -14.85
N ALA A 150 0.07 -14.56 -13.72
CA ALA A 150 1.27 -14.07 -13.05
C ALA A 150 2.54 -14.14 -13.92
N GLY A 151 2.44 -14.79 -15.10
CA GLY A 151 3.51 -15.00 -16.06
C GLY A 151 3.98 -13.79 -16.84
N ALA A 152 3.14 -12.80 -17.07
CA ALA A 152 3.44 -11.70 -17.96
C ALA A 152 3.26 -10.35 -17.28
N GLU A 153 4.19 -9.43 -17.51
CA GLU A 153 3.95 -8.02 -17.20
C GLU A 153 2.93 -7.44 -18.18
N ARG A 154 2.06 -6.59 -17.66
CA ARG A 154 1.00 -5.94 -18.44
C ARG A 154 1.06 -4.44 -18.27
N MET A 155 0.82 -3.73 -19.38
CA MET A 155 0.71 -2.28 -19.35
C MET A 155 -0.57 -1.88 -18.64
N LEU A 156 -0.46 -1.09 -17.58
CA LEU A 156 -1.55 -0.69 -16.67
C LEU A 156 -2.79 -0.22 -17.44
N ARG A 157 -2.65 0.72 -18.37
CA ARG A 157 -3.77 1.27 -19.14
C ARG A 157 -4.41 0.25 -20.09
N ARG A 158 -3.61 -0.60 -20.74
CA ARG A 158 -4.14 -1.65 -21.62
C ARG A 158 -4.90 -2.68 -20.83
N GLU A 159 -4.38 -3.07 -19.67
CA GLU A 159 -5.03 -4.03 -18.79
C GLU A 159 -6.30 -3.46 -18.17
N SER A 160 -6.32 -2.17 -17.85
CA SER A 160 -7.51 -1.45 -17.40
C SER A 160 -8.63 -1.49 -18.44
N VAL A 161 -8.31 -1.21 -19.70
CA VAL A 161 -9.30 -1.33 -20.80
C VAL A 161 -9.76 -2.77 -20.97
N ARG A 162 -8.84 -3.74 -20.95
CA ARG A 162 -9.17 -5.16 -21.16
C ARG A 162 -10.11 -5.72 -20.10
N LEU A 163 -9.90 -5.36 -18.82
CA LEU A 163 -10.67 -5.93 -17.70
C LEU A 163 -11.90 -5.10 -17.32
N LEU A 164 -11.83 -3.78 -17.51
CA LEU A 164 -12.78 -2.83 -16.95
C LEU A 164 -13.40 -1.87 -17.98
N GLY A 165 -12.92 -1.90 -19.24
CA GLY A 165 -13.45 -1.05 -20.31
C GLY A 165 -13.01 0.43 -20.27
N ASP A 166 -12.28 0.85 -19.24
CA ASP A 166 -11.81 2.24 -19.03
C ASP A 166 -10.32 2.24 -18.72
N SER A 167 -9.56 3.08 -19.43
CA SER A 167 -8.09 3.16 -19.33
C SER A 167 -7.56 3.69 -17.98
N LYS A 168 -8.38 4.43 -17.23
CA LYS A 168 -8.02 5.04 -15.94
C LYS A 168 -8.64 4.33 -14.73
N ARG A 169 -9.58 3.41 -14.96
CA ARG A 169 -10.34 2.75 -13.89
C ARG A 169 -9.42 2.01 -12.92
N LEU A 170 -8.44 1.29 -13.43
CA LEU A 170 -7.50 0.53 -12.62
C LEU A 170 -6.64 1.43 -11.71
N GLU A 171 -6.22 2.61 -12.21
CA GLU A 171 -5.54 3.62 -11.38
C GLU A 171 -6.43 4.11 -10.23
N ALA A 172 -7.71 4.34 -10.48
CA ALA A 172 -8.68 4.76 -9.47
C ALA A 172 -8.93 3.67 -8.42
N LEU A 173 -8.81 2.39 -8.79
CA LEU A 173 -8.97 1.26 -7.89
C LEU A 173 -7.74 0.94 -7.03
N THR A 174 -6.64 1.66 -7.18
CA THR A 174 -5.37 1.37 -6.47
C THR A 174 -5.52 1.19 -4.95
N PRO A 175 -6.33 1.98 -4.21
CA PRO A 175 -6.52 1.75 -2.78
C PRO A 175 -7.16 0.38 -2.48
N TRP A 176 -8.09 -0.07 -3.31
CA TRP A 176 -8.73 -1.38 -3.18
C TRP A 176 -7.80 -2.53 -3.58
N LEU A 177 -6.96 -2.32 -4.61
CA LEU A 177 -5.91 -3.27 -4.98
C LEU A 177 -4.90 -3.43 -3.84
N ALA A 178 -4.48 -2.33 -3.20
CA ALA A 178 -3.57 -2.35 -2.06
C ALA A 178 -4.14 -3.18 -0.90
N LEU A 179 -5.43 -2.97 -0.57
CA LEU A 179 -6.13 -3.72 0.46
C LEU A 179 -6.18 -5.22 0.15
N LEU A 180 -6.52 -5.60 -1.08
CA LEU A 180 -6.62 -7.00 -1.49
C LEU A 180 -5.26 -7.70 -1.57
N VAL A 181 -4.21 -7.00 -2.02
CA VAL A 181 -2.83 -7.51 -2.08
C VAL A 181 -2.21 -7.60 -0.69
N GLY A 182 -2.48 -6.61 0.17
CA GLY A 182 -2.00 -6.58 1.55
C GLY A 182 -2.71 -7.58 2.45
N GLY A 183 -3.96 -7.92 2.15
CA GLY A 183 -4.76 -8.88 2.92
C GLY A 183 -5.22 -8.39 4.28
N GLU A 184 -5.03 -7.12 4.62
CA GLU A 184 -5.36 -6.51 5.91
C GLU A 184 -6.04 -5.14 5.72
N LEU A 185 -7.02 -4.82 6.57
CA LEU A 185 -7.76 -3.56 6.51
C LEU A 185 -6.87 -2.33 6.78
N ASN A 186 -5.88 -2.48 7.63
CA ASN A 186 -4.96 -1.46 8.08
C ASN A 186 -3.52 -1.71 7.60
N ALA A 187 -3.34 -2.43 6.51
CA ALA A 187 -2.02 -2.53 5.89
C ALA A 187 -1.50 -1.11 5.62
N GLY A 188 -0.28 -0.82 6.08
CA GLY A 188 0.37 0.47 5.83
C GLY A 188 0.26 0.83 4.34
N ALA A 189 0.09 2.09 4.03
CA ALA A 189 -0.13 2.56 2.67
C ALA A 189 1.04 2.14 1.78
N LEU A 190 0.85 1.09 1.00
CA LEU A 190 1.77 0.76 -0.08
C LEU A 190 1.80 1.92 -1.07
N GLU A 191 2.97 2.29 -1.52
CA GLU A 191 3.09 3.18 -2.67
C GLU A 191 2.35 2.58 -3.88
N ARG A 192 1.70 3.43 -4.65
CA ARG A 192 0.86 3.00 -5.79
C ARG A 192 1.61 2.08 -6.75
N GLU A 193 2.86 2.39 -7.01
CA GLU A 193 3.70 1.64 -7.94
C GLU A 193 4.09 0.27 -7.41
N HIS A 194 4.26 0.14 -6.10
CA HIS A 194 4.50 -1.16 -5.45
C HIS A 194 3.28 -2.09 -5.57
N VAL A 195 2.06 -1.55 -5.40
CA VAL A 195 0.82 -2.33 -5.58
C VAL A 195 0.71 -2.86 -7.01
N TRP A 196 0.93 -1.98 -8.00
CA TRP A 196 0.86 -2.38 -9.40
C TRP A 196 1.93 -3.41 -9.76
N SER A 197 3.16 -3.19 -9.29
CA SER A 197 4.27 -4.10 -9.52
C SER A 197 4.03 -5.49 -8.94
N ALA A 198 3.47 -5.58 -7.73
CA ALA A 198 3.09 -6.85 -7.12
C ALA A 198 2.11 -7.66 -7.99
N LEU A 199 1.26 -6.95 -8.76
CA LEU A 199 0.31 -7.54 -9.71
C LEU A 199 0.88 -7.70 -11.14
N GLY A 200 2.15 -7.42 -11.36
CA GLY A 200 2.75 -7.43 -12.70
C GLY A 200 2.20 -6.34 -13.63
N LEU A 201 1.75 -5.22 -13.05
CA LEU A 201 1.25 -4.07 -13.79
C LEU A 201 2.33 -2.99 -13.82
N ARG A 202 2.57 -2.42 -15.00
CA ARG A 202 3.56 -1.36 -15.21
C ARG A 202 2.97 -0.21 -16.02
N ARG A 203 3.35 1.01 -15.71
CA ARG A 203 3.05 2.17 -16.58
C ARG A 203 3.86 2.09 -17.85
N GLU A 204 5.12 1.71 -17.73
CA GLU A 204 6.09 1.58 -18.79
C GLU A 204 6.83 0.25 -18.67
N PRO A 205 7.32 -0.34 -19.76
CA PRO A 205 8.16 -1.52 -19.71
C PRO A 205 9.41 -1.24 -18.86
N GLN A 206 9.68 -2.08 -17.86
CA GLN A 206 10.90 -1.97 -17.08
C GLN A 206 11.82 -3.14 -17.40
N PRO A 207 13.00 -2.88 -18.00
CA PRO A 207 14.00 -3.92 -18.17
C PRO A 207 14.58 -4.33 -16.80
N MET A 208 15.01 -5.58 -16.68
CA MET A 208 15.89 -5.99 -15.60
C MET A 208 17.28 -5.43 -15.87
N LEU A 209 17.77 -4.54 -15.01
CA LEU A 209 19.13 -4.01 -15.11
C LEU A 209 20.05 -4.94 -14.32
N ILE A 210 21.13 -5.37 -14.96
CA ILE A 210 22.11 -6.30 -14.39
C ILE A 210 23.51 -5.75 -14.66
N ALA A 211 24.28 -5.61 -13.57
CA ALA A 211 25.69 -5.24 -13.59
C ALA A 211 26.55 -6.42 -13.09
N GLY A 212 27.80 -6.47 -13.50
CA GLY A 212 28.76 -7.49 -13.08
C GLY A 212 29.37 -8.28 -14.22
N THR A 213 29.73 -9.54 -13.97
CA THR A 213 30.42 -10.40 -14.93
C THR A 213 29.61 -11.65 -15.26
N GLY A 214 29.50 -11.95 -16.55
CA GLY A 214 28.79 -13.12 -17.04
C GLY A 214 28.19 -12.92 -18.43
N THR A 215 27.35 -13.86 -18.83
CA THR A 215 26.64 -13.88 -20.11
C THR A 215 25.16 -14.09 -19.85
N LEU A 216 24.31 -13.27 -20.45
CA LEU A 216 22.86 -13.43 -20.46
C LEU A 216 22.45 -14.09 -21.77
N VAL A 217 21.52 -15.04 -21.72
CA VAL A 217 20.87 -15.58 -22.91
C VAL A 217 19.49 -14.97 -23.01
N VAL A 218 19.22 -14.22 -24.07
CA VAL A 218 17.98 -13.50 -24.30
C VAL A 218 17.43 -13.88 -25.66
N ASP A 219 16.25 -14.48 -25.73
CA ASP A 219 15.67 -15.06 -26.95
C ASP A 219 16.69 -15.94 -27.72
N GLY A 220 17.40 -16.80 -27.00
CA GLY A 220 18.44 -17.68 -27.57
C GLY A 220 19.76 -16.98 -27.94
N THR A 221 19.86 -15.65 -27.80
CA THR A 221 21.07 -14.89 -28.12
C THR A 221 21.93 -14.68 -26.87
N ALA A 222 23.20 -15.05 -26.93
CA ALA A 222 24.16 -14.84 -25.86
C ALA A 222 24.69 -13.39 -25.88
N LEU A 223 24.54 -12.67 -24.77
CA LEU A 223 24.95 -11.27 -24.58
C LEU A 223 25.91 -11.22 -23.38
N ALA A 224 27.18 -10.87 -23.64
CA ALA A 224 28.11 -10.61 -22.55
C ALA A 224 27.66 -9.39 -21.75
N LEU A 225 27.75 -9.47 -20.40
CA LEU A 225 27.54 -8.31 -19.55
C LEU A 225 28.63 -7.25 -19.85
N VAL A 226 28.18 -6.02 -19.99
CA VAL A 226 29.03 -4.85 -20.26
C VAL A 226 28.91 -3.83 -19.13
N ARG A 227 29.97 -3.08 -18.89
CA ARG A 227 29.96 -1.99 -17.91
C ARG A 227 29.25 -0.76 -18.49
N PRO A 228 28.50 0.00 -17.68
CA PRO A 228 28.26 -0.26 -16.25
C PRO A 228 27.22 -1.36 -16.01
N TYR A 229 26.28 -1.60 -16.90
CA TYR A 229 25.25 -2.64 -16.80
C TYR A 229 24.58 -2.90 -18.16
N LEU A 230 23.82 -4.00 -18.23
CA LEU A 230 22.95 -4.33 -19.35
C LEU A 230 21.49 -4.36 -18.88
N GLY A 231 20.56 -3.84 -19.70
CA GLY A 231 19.11 -3.89 -19.47
C GLY A 231 18.47 -4.88 -20.43
N VAL A 232 17.72 -5.86 -19.91
CA VAL A 232 17.03 -6.88 -20.71
C VAL A 232 15.56 -7.00 -20.32
N PRO A 233 14.63 -7.28 -21.27
CA PRO A 233 13.25 -7.57 -20.94
C PRO A 233 13.16 -8.79 -20.01
N VAL A 234 12.45 -8.66 -18.89
CA VAL A 234 12.37 -9.71 -17.87
C VAL A 234 11.79 -11.03 -18.38
N GLU A 235 10.86 -10.98 -19.33
CA GLU A 235 10.22 -12.16 -19.92
C GLU A 235 11.09 -12.88 -20.95
N ARG A 236 12.14 -12.23 -21.43
CA ARG A 236 13.01 -12.72 -22.51
C ARG A 236 14.35 -13.29 -22.02
N LEU A 237 14.62 -13.16 -20.73
CA LEU A 237 15.83 -13.76 -20.13
C LEU A 237 15.64 -15.27 -20.04
N ASP A 238 16.33 -16.04 -20.86
CA ASP A 238 16.24 -17.51 -20.90
C ASP A 238 17.18 -18.15 -19.87
N ALA A 239 18.44 -17.70 -19.82
CA ALA A 239 19.47 -18.23 -18.94
C ALA A 239 20.53 -17.18 -18.60
N VAL A 240 21.34 -17.50 -17.60
CA VAL A 240 22.52 -16.72 -17.19
C VAL A 240 23.69 -17.71 -17.03
N VAL A 241 24.88 -17.27 -17.39
CA VAL A 241 26.14 -18.01 -17.13
C VAL A 241 27.08 -17.06 -16.41
N THR A 242 27.49 -17.39 -15.18
CA THR A 242 28.33 -16.53 -14.36
C THR A 242 29.10 -17.31 -13.31
N GLU A 243 30.27 -16.80 -12.96
CA GLU A 243 31.11 -17.23 -11.83
C GLU A 243 31.08 -16.18 -10.71
N ALA A 244 30.02 -15.40 -10.64
CA ALA A 244 29.86 -14.33 -9.66
C ALA A 244 29.93 -14.87 -8.23
N ARG A 245 30.70 -14.21 -7.39
CA ARG A 245 30.95 -14.60 -5.98
C ARG A 245 29.89 -14.12 -5.03
N PHE A 246 29.00 -13.23 -5.47
CA PHE A 246 27.81 -12.77 -4.73
C PHE A 246 26.74 -12.28 -5.70
N LEU A 247 25.51 -12.23 -5.22
CA LEU A 247 24.41 -11.48 -5.83
C LEU A 247 23.95 -10.40 -4.87
N LEU A 248 23.83 -9.17 -5.33
CA LEU A 248 23.21 -8.06 -4.60
C LEU A 248 21.99 -7.54 -5.37
N THR A 249 20.84 -7.57 -4.76
CA THR A 249 19.64 -6.89 -5.28
C THR A 249 19.55 -5.49 -4.65
N VAL A 250 19.33 -4.46 -5.46
CA VAL A 250 19.29 -3.04 -5.07
C VAL A 250 17.94 -2.44 -5.43
N GLU A 251 17.31 -1.76 -4.48
CA GLU A 251 15.96 -1.24 -4.65
C GLU A 251 15.91 0.04 -5.47
N ASN A 252 16.76 1.01 -5.13
CA ASN A 252 16.76 2.34 -5.70
C ASN A 252 17.65 2.42 -6.95
N LEU A 253 17.21 3.18 -7.96
CA LEU A 253 17.94 3.29 -9.24
C LEU A 253 19.24 4.05 -9.10
N ALA A 254 19.29 5.12 -8.32
CA ALA A 254 20.52 5.90 -8.12
C ALA A 254 21.58 5.04 -7.42
N SER A 255 21.19 4.36 -6.34
CA SER A 255 22.06 3.44 -5.60
C SER A 255 22.51 2.25 -6.45
N PHE A 256 21.66 1.76 -7.37
CA PHE A 256 22.06 0.74 -8.34
C PHE A 256 23.13 1.27 -9.31
N HIS A 257 22.97 2.49 -9.83
CA HIS A 257 23.99 3.11 -10.71
C HIS A 257 25.33 3.26 -10.00
N ASP A 258 25.31 3.71 -8.74
CA ASP A 258 26.53 3.84 -7.93
C ASP A 258 27.18 2.47 -7.67
N ALA A 259 26.40 1.45 -7.34
CA ALA A 259 26.88 0.09 -7.14
C ALA A 259 27.48 -0.50 -8.43
N ALA A 260 26.81 -0.27 -9.58
CA ALA A 260 27.28 -0.73 -10.89
C ALA A 260 28.57 -0.03 -11.35
N ALA A 261 28.84 1.19 -10.86
CA ALA A 261 30.06 1.93 -11.15
C ALA A 261 31.27 1.48 -10.33
N CYS A 262 31.06 0.79 -9.19
CA CYS A 262 32.15 0.27 -8.37
C CYS A 262 33.02 -0.74 -9.13
N ASP A 263 34.35 -0.70 -8.97
CA ASP A 263 35.25 -1.67 -9.62
C ASP A 263 35.03 -3.09 -9.14
N SER A 264 34.70 -3.28 -7.86
CA SER A 264 34.40 -4.60 -7.26
C SER A 264 33.10 -5.24 -7.80
N VAL A 265 32.32 -4.56 -8.65
CA VAL A 265 31.17 -5.17 -9.33
C VAL A 265 31.58 -6.35 -10.22
N ALA A 266 32.83 -6.37 -10.69
CA ALA A 266 33.39 -7.47 -11.46
C ALA A 266 33.44 -8.81 -10.71
N ASP A 267 33.43 -8.79 -9.37
CA ASP A 267 33.42 -10.00 -8.55
C ASP A 267 32.03 -10.59 -8.32
N GLY A 268 30.96 -9.89 -8.67
CA GLY A 268 29.59 -10.28 -8.39
C GLY A 268 28.59 -9.94 -9.47
N LEU A 269 27.33 -10.12 -9.13
CA LEU A 269 26.19 -9.58 -9.88
C LEU A 269 25.41 -8.59 -9.00
N VAL A 270 25.02 -7.47 -9.60
CA VAL A 270 24.12 -6.48 -8.99
C VAL A 270 22.90 -6.33 -9.87
N ILE A 271 21.70 -6.48 -9.29
CA ILE A 271 20.43 -6.43 -10.01
C ILE A 271 19.52 -5.36 -9.41
N TYR A 272 18.98 -4.51 -10.26
CA TYR A 272 17.98 -3.52 -9.86
C TYR A 272 16.59 -4.17 -9.73
N THR A 273 15.90 -3.94 -8.59
CA THR A 273 14.54 -4.47 -8.37
C THR A 273 13.47 -3.54 -8.91
N GLY A 274 13.69 -2.25 -8.89
CA GLY A 274 12.71 -1.24 -9.30
C GLY A 274 11.53 -1.15 -8.33
N GLY A 275 11.80 -1.14 -7.04
CA GLY A 275 10.82 -1.23 -5.97
C GLY A 275 10.28 -2.66 -5.81
N MET A 276 8.96 -2.83 -5.61
CA MET A 276 8.35 -4.16 -5.40
C MET A 276 8.54 -5.06 -6.63
N PRO A 277 9.23 -6.22 -6.48
CA PRO A 277 9.54 -7.09 -7.60
C PRO A 277 8.28 -7.78 -8.14
N SER A 278 8.02 -7.59 -9.44
CA SER A 278 6.90 -8.24 -10.13
C SER A 278 7.05 -9.76 -10.19
N PRO A 279 5.97 -10.51 -10.43
CA PRO A 279 6.05 -11.95 -10.65
C PRO A 279 6.99 -12.33 -11.82
N ALA A 280 7.02 -11.56 -12.90
CA ALA A 280 7.93 -11.78 -14.03
C ALA A 280 9.39 -11.53 -13.64
N TRP A 281 9.65 -10.43 -12.93
CA TRP A 281 10.98 -10.14 -12.40
C TRP A 281 11.48 -11.25 -11.47
N ARG A 282 10.64 -11.75 -10.56
CA ARG A 282 11.00 -12.85 -9.64
C ARG A 282 11.36 -14.13 -10.37
N ARG A 283 10.68 -14.47 -11.48
CA ARG A 283 11.06 -15.60 -12.31
C ARG A 283 12.40 -15.39 -13.03
N ALA A 284 12.64 -14.21 -13.56
CA ALA A 284 13.94 -13.88 -14.16
C ALA A 284 15.06 -13.95 -13.09
N CYS A 285 14.81 -13.42 -11.90
CA CYS A 285 15.74 -13.53 -10.76
C CYS A 285 16.01 -14.99 -10.37
N ALA A 286 14.99 -15.85 -10.38
CA ALA A 286 15.19 -17.29 -10.12
C ALA A 286 16.16 -17.95 -11.11
N ARG A 287 16.15 -17.54 -12.40
CA ARG A 287 17.14 -18.01 -13.39
C ARG A 287 18.56 -17.54 -13.06
N VAL A 288 18.70 -16.29 -12.58
CA VAL A 288 20.00 -15.79 -12.11
C VAL A 288 20.48 -16.60 -10.91
N LEU A 289 19.61 -16.88 -9.94
CA LEU A 289 19.94 -17.68 -8.74
C LEU A 289 20.38 -19.10 -9.06
N GLN A 290 19.80 -19.73 -10.09
CA GLN A 290 20.18 -21.06 -10.55
C GLN A 290 21.57 -21.10 -11.18
N ALA A 291 21.99 -19.97 -11.80
CA ALA A 291 23.29 -19.84 -12.44
C ALA A 291 24.44 -19.51 -11.47
N LEU A 292 24.12 -19.02 -10.27
CA LEU A 292 25.14 -18.65 -9.29
C LEU A 292 25.81 -19.88 -8.70
N PRO A 293 27.14 -19.84 -8.41
CA PRO A 293 27.82 -20.85 -7.60
C PRO A 293 27.08 -21.15 -6.30
N ALA A 294 27.10 -22.40 -5.84
CA ALA A 294 26.26 -22.85 -4.73
C ALA A 294 26.57 -22.11 -3.40
N ASP A 295 27.78 -21.68 -3.20
CA ASP A 295 28.32 -21.00 -2.03
C ASP A 295 28.21 -19.46 -2.14
N ALA A 296 27.85 -18.92 -3.31
CA ALA A 296 27.72 -17.47 -3.51
C ALA A 296 26.58 -16.89 -2.63
N PRO A 297 26.88 -15.97 -1.70
CA PRO A 297 25.86 -15.35 -0.88
C PRO A 297 24.96 -14.41 -1.69
N VAL A 298 23.72 -14.27 -1.22
CA VAL A 298 22.72 -13.40 -1.82
C VAL A 298 22.32 -12.32 -0.82
N TYR A 299 22.41 -11.07 -1.26
CA TYR A 299 22.13 -9.88 -0.45
C TYR A 299 21.00 -9.05 -1.03
N HIS A 300 20.37 -8.27 -0.16
CA HIS A 300 19.44 -7.21 -0.55
C HIS A 300 19.81 -5.92 0.15
N TRP A 301 19.79 -4.83 -0.62
CA TRP A 301 19.95 -3.47 -0.17
C TRP A 301 18.73 -2.66 -0.62
N GLY A 302 17.97 -2.16 0.33
CA GLY A 302 16.81 -1.31 0.16
C GLY A 302 16.79 -0.19 1.18
N ASP A 303 15.71 0.59 1.20
CA ASP A 303 15.48 1.61 2.20
C ASP A 303 15.28 0.98 3.58
N ILE A 304 15.72 1.69 4.63
CA ILE A 304 15.39 1.32 6.01
C ILE A 304 14.04 1.93 6.35
N ASP A 305 12.99 1.31 5.83
CA ASP A 305 11.60 1.70 6.05
C ASP A 305 10.65 0.49 5.90
N GLU A 306 9.32 0.73 6.03
CA GLU A 306 8.34 -0.34 5.86
C GLU A 306 8.38 -0.94 4.44
N GLY A 307 8.58 -0.11 3.41
CA GLY A 307 8.62 -0.50 2.00
C GLY A 307 9.78 -1.44 1.71
N GLY A 308 11.00 -1.04 2.08
CA GLY A 308 12.21 -1.83 1.85
C GLY A 308 12.18 -3.18 2.56
N PHE A 309 11.72 -3.25 3.83
CA PHE A 309 11.57 -4.55 4.52
C PHE A 309 10.48 -5.43 3.92
N ARG A 310 9.40 -4.85 3.38
CA ARG A 310 8.35 -5.58 2.67
C ARG A 310 8.86 -6.15 1.34
N ILE A 311 9.69 -5.40 0.61
CA ILE A 311 10.38 -5.88 -0.59
C ILE A 311 11.30 -7.06 -0.24
N ALA A 312 12.10 -6.95 0.81
CA ALA A 312 12.95 -8.02 1.31
C ALA A 312 12.13 -9.28 1.64
N ALA A 313 11.01 -9.14 2.36
CA ALA A 313 10.10 -10.25 2.67
C ALA A 313 9.50 -10.91 1.42
N THR A 314 9.25 -10.12 0.36
CA THR A 314 8.79 -10.64 -0.93
C THR A 314 9.90 -11.40 -1.66
N LEU A 315 11.13 -10.87 -1.67
CA LEU A 315 12.29 -11.49 -2.30
C LEU A 315 12.66 -12.81 -1.64
N VAL A 316 12.56 -12.89 -0.31
CA VAL A 316 12.92 -14.11 0.45
C VAL A 316 12.15 -15.33 -0.02
N THR A 317 10.93 -15.18 -0.50
CA THR A 317 10.14 -16.31 -1.04
C THR A 317 10.77 -16.89 -2.31
N THR A 318 11.28 -16.00 -3.19
CA THR A 318 12.00 -16.41 -4.41
C THR A 318 13.34 -17.04 -4.09
N MET A 319 14.08 -16.48 -3.13
CA MET A 319 15.38 -17.00 -2.70
C MET A 319 15.24 -18.40 -2.07
N ARG A 320 14.28 -18.60 -1.16
CA ARG A 320 14.00 -19.90 -0.54
C ARG A 320 13.61 -20.97 -1.55
N ALA A 321 12.78 -20.61 -2.54
CA ALA A 321 12.41 -21.54 -3.62
C ALA A 321 13.62 -21.98 -4.46
N ALA A 322 14.67 -21.17 -4.54
CA ALA A 322 15.94 -21.48 -5.17
C ALA A 322 16.98 -22.10 -4.20
N GLY A 323 16.62 -22.44 -2.97
CA GLY A 323 17.51 -22.97 -1.95
C GLY A 323 18.53 -21.96 -1.40
N ARG A 324 18.26 -20.67 -1.52
CA ARG A 324 19.17 -19.58 -1.11
C ARG A 324 18.65 -18.84 0.11
N VAL A 325 19.58 -18.29 0.89
CA VAL A 325 19.28 -17.39 2.02
C VAL A 325 19.53 -15.95 1.59
N LEU A 326 18.54 -15.09 1.77
CA LEU A 326 18.66 -13.64 1.56
C LEU A 326 19.23 -13.00 2.81
N ARG A 327 20.31 -12.22 2.66
CA ARG A 327 20.98 -11.50 3.74
C ARG A 327 20.73 -9.97 3.59
N PRO A 328 20.55 -9.24 4.67
CA PRO A 328 20.51 -7.78 4.61
C PRO A 328 21.88 -7.23 4.22
N TRP A 329 21.91 -6.13 3.48
CA TRP A 329 23.11 -5.38 3.18
C TRP A 329 22.87 -3.90 3.43
N LEU A 330 23.55 -3.31 4.40
CA LEU A 330 23.37 -1.91 4.83
C LEU A 330 21.91 -1.58 5.25
N MET A 331 21.15 -2.55 5.70
CA MET A 331 19.77 -2.40 6.16
C MET A 331 19.62 -2.60 7.68
N SER A 332 20.71 -2.80 8.40
CA SER A 332 20.71 -2.82 9.87
C SER A 332 21.32 -1.54 10.42
N PRO A 333 20.78 -0.95 11.50
CA PRO A 333 21.47 0.11 12.23
C PRO A 333 22.92 -0.23 12.62
N ASP A 334 23.22 -1.52 12.80
CA ASP A 334 24.55 -2.00 13.18
C ASP A 334 25.57 -2.00 12.03
N ASP A 335 25.10 -1.97 10.78
CA ASP A 335 25.93 -1.90 9.59
C ASP A 335 26.39 -0.47 9.26
N LEU A 336 25.83 0.55 9.94
CA LEU A 336 25.95 1.95 9.58
C LEU A 336 26.93 2.68 10.50
N SER A 337 27.77 3.55 9.90
CA SER A 337 28.64 4.46 10.64
C SER A 337 27.87 5.67 11.20
N SER A 338 28.49 6.44 12.07
CA SER A 338 27.90 7.69 12.60
C SER A 338 27.56 8.70 11.48
N ILE A 339 28.34 8.75 10.41
CA ILE A 339 28.10 9.64 9.26
C ILE A 339 26.90 9.14 8.45
N ASP A 340 26.76 7.84 8.27
CA ASP A 340 25.66 7.25 7.51
C ASP A 340 24.29 7.56 8.16
N VAL A 341 24.23 7.73 9.47
CA VAL A 341 22.97 7.97 10.20
C VAL A 341 22.60 9.45 10.39
N GLU A 342 23.40 10.39 9.91
CA GLU A 342 23.07 11.84 10.02
C GLU A 342 21.78 12.21 9.33
N ALA A 343 21.43 11.54 8.21
CA ALA A 343 20.20 11.74 7.46
C ALA A 343 19.01 10.93 8.01
N ALA A 344 19.21 10.11 9.05
CA ALA A 344 18.17 9.24 9.59
C ALA A 344 17.05 10.03 10.27
N ARG A 345 15.81 9.60 10.05
CA ARG A 345 14.60 10.13 10.70
C ARG A 345 14.04 9.10 11.68
N ARG A 346 13.27 9.56 12.66
CA ARG A 346 12.62 8.64 13.61
C ARG A 346 11.28 8.16 13.07
N PRO A 347 10.99 6.85 13.04
CA PRO A 347 9.70 6.31 12.65
C PRO A 347 8.61 6.62 13.69
N SER A 348 7.36 6.70 13.27
CA SER A 348 6.22 6.60 14.18
C SER A 348 6.12 5.17 14.76
N ALA A 349 5.38 5.01 15.86
CA ALA A 349 5.18 3.69 16.48
C ALA A 349 4.55 2.67 15.50
N THR A 350 3.64 3.12 14.64
CA THR A 350 3.00 2.26 13.63
C THR A 350 4.01 1.82 12.57
N GLN A 351 4.80 2.74 12.04
CA GLN A 351 5.86 2.41 11.07
C GLN A 351 6.90 1.47 11.67
N GLN A 352 7.37 1.73 12.88
CA GLN A 352 8.32 0.86 13.56
C GLN A 352 7.76 -0.56 13.71
N SER A 353 6.51 -0.70 14.18
CA SER A 353 5.87 -2.01 14.32
C SER A 353 5.76 -2.76 12.99
N ALA A 354 5.46 -2.05 11.91
CA ALA A 354 5.40 -2.63 10.57
C ALA A 354 6.79 -3.08 10.09
N MET A 355 7.82 -2.26 10.27
CA MET A 355 9.21 -2.59 9.92
C MET A 355 9.69 -3.84 10.65
N LEU A 356 9.46 -3.94 11.98
CA LEU A 356 9.84 -5.12 12.78
C LEU A 356 9.14 -6.39 12.29
N ARG A 357 7.84 -6.33 11.97
CA ARG A 357 7.07 -7.44 11.41
C ARG A 357 7.65 -7.91 10.07
N TRP A 358 7.99 -6.97 9.18
CA TRP A 358 8.54 -7.32 7.86
C TRP A 358 9.98 -7.81 7.94
N ALA A 359 10.82 -7.27 8.81
CA ALA A 359 12.16 -7.81 9.08
C ALA A 359 12.09 -9.26 9.59
N GLN A 360 11.16 -9.55 10.49
CA GLN A 360 10.90 -10.92 10.96
C GLN A 360 10.44 -11.84 9.81
N THR A 361 9.55 -11.36 8.94
CA THR A 361 9.06 -12.12 7.78
C THR A 361 10.18 -12.40 6.77
N ALA A 362 11.09 -11.45 6.58
CA ALA A 362 12.31 -11.61 5.77
C ALA A 362 13.31 -12.61 6.38
N GLY A 363 13.12 -13.02 7.64
CA GLY A 363 14.03 -13.91 8.35
C GLY A 363 15.26 -13.20 8.90
N TRP A 364 15.13 -11.91 9.25
CA TRP A 364 16.18 -11.05 9.78
C TRP A 364 15.87 -10.59 11.22
N PRO A 365 15.80 -11.52 12.22
CA PRO A 365 15.49 -11.16 13.60
C PRO A 365 16.51 -10.19 14.19
N ASP A 366 17.81 -10.35 13.89
CA ASP A 366 18.88 -9.49 14.41
C ASP A 366 18.70 -8.03 13.95
N VAL A 367 18.28 -7.81 12.69
CA VAL A 367 17.92 -6.47 12.18
C VAL A 367 16.72 -5.90 12.94
N GLY A 368 15.72 -6.76 13.22
CA GLY A 368 14.56 -6.37 14.03
C GLY A 368 14.97 -5.92 15.44
N GLU A 369 15.87 -6.62 16.10
CA GLU A 369 16.41 -6.27 17.43
C GLU A 369 17.18 -4.95 17.37
N ALA A 370 18.05 -4.77 16.37
CA ALA A 370 18.80 -3.52 16.17
C ALA A 370 17.86 -2.32 15.92
N LEU A 371 16.79 -2.49 15.12
CA LEU A 371 15.76 -1.46 14.88
C LEU A 371 14.89 -1.18 16.12
N ALA A 372 14.66 -2.17 16.97
CA ALA A 372 13.97 -1.96 18.22
C ALA A 372 14.80 -1.12 19.20
N ALA A 373 16.12 -1.35 19.24
CA ALA A 373 17.08 -0.60 20.06
C ALA A 373 17.37 0.80 19.50
N ARG A 374 17.51 0.94 18.18
CA ARG A 374 17.79 2.20 17.45
C ARG A 374 16.79 2.43 16.33
N PRO A 375 15.57 2.91 16.63
CA PRO A 375 14.54 3.16 15.61
C PRO A 375 14.97 4.24 14.62
N MET A 376 15.02 3.92 13.32
CA MET A 376 15.36 4.87 12.26
C MET A 376 14.64 4.57 10.95
N LEU A 377 14.45 5.62 10.16
CA LEU A 377 14.13 5.59 8.75
C LEU A 377 15.30 6.18 8.00
N LEU A 378 15.74 5.54 6.93
CA LEU A 378 16.86 6.01 6.12
C LEU A 378 16.65 5.60 4.66
N GLU A 379 16.69 6.60 3.78
CA GLU A 379 16.64 6.39 2.34
C GLU A 379 17.97 5.80 1.84
N GLN A 380 17.92 4.88 0.92
CA GLN A 380 19.09 4.18 0.38
C GLN A 380 20.11 5.15 -0.26
N GLU A 381 19.63 6.25 -0.87
CA GLU A 381 20.47 7.29 -1.49
C GLU A 381 21.30 8.09 -0.49
N ALA A 382 20.97 8.06 0.78
CA ALA A 382 21.81 8.70 1.82
C ALA A 382 23.11 7.93 2.06
N LEU A 383 23.19 6.68 1.59
CA LEU A 383 24.33 5.80 1.79
C LEU A 383 25.22 5.74 0.56
N ARG A 384 26.52 5.82 0.76
CA ARG A 384 27.50 5.54 -0.30
C ARG A 384 27.45 4.06 -0.67
N ALA A 385 27.40 3.75 -1.97
CA ALA A 385 27.41 2.37 -2.43
C ALA A 385 28.70 1.63 -1.98
N ARG A 386 28.50 0.49 -1.37
CA ARG A 386 29.53 -0.47 -0.96
C ARG A 386 29.08 -1.86 -1.41
N LEU A 387 29.97 -2.61 -2.03
CA LEU A 387 29.65 -3.98 -2.47
C LEU A 387 30.18 -5.00 -1.45
N PRO A 388 29.53 -6.18 -1.35
CA PRO A 388 30.01 -7.27 -0.52
C PRO A 388 31.44 -7.67 -0.90
N ALA A 389 32.37 -7.69 0.08
CA ALA A 389 33.72 -8.15 -0.13
C ALA A 389 33.81 -9.70 -0.06
N HIS A 390 34.78 -10.28 -0.76
CA HIS A 390 35.03 -11.70 -0.67
C HIS A 390 35.53 -12.07 0.73
N GLY A 391 34.81 -12.97 1.44
CA GLY A 391 35.21 -13.43 2.77
C GLY A 391 34.42 -12.92 3.98
N GLY A 392 33.32 -12.27 3.75
CA GLY A 392 32.07 -11.95 4.49
C GLY A 392 32.00 -11.46 5.77
N ALA A 393 32.43 -11.11 6.69
CA ALA A 393 31.91 -10.28 7.78
C ALA A 393 32.19 -8.80 7.48
N LEU A 394 31.22 -7.93 7.72
CA LEU A 394 31.48 -6.50 7.96
C LEU A 394 32.36 -6.38 9.20
N SER A 395 33.68 -6.70 9.05
CA SER A 395 34.66 -6.50 10.10
C SER A 395 34.83 -5.01 10.24
N ALA A 396 34.47 -4.50 11.40
CA ALA A 396 34.61 -3.15 11.88
C ALA A 396 35.84 -2.46 11.29
N MET A 397 35.68 -1.66 10.25
CA MET A 397 36.62 -0.59 9.90
C MET A 397 36.26 0.67 10.70
N ALA A 398 36.11 0.49 12.02
CA ALA A 398 36.22 1.58 12.99
C ALA A 398 37.70 1.65 13.37
N SER A 399 38.25 2.86 13.21
CA SER A 399 39.55 3.29 13.73
C SER A 399 40.83 2.80 13.01
N ARG A 400 41.21 3.50 11.92
CA ARG A 400 42.60 3.88 11.72
C ARG A 400 42.65 5.40 11.48
N HIS A 401 42.78 6.16 12.55
CA HIS A 401 43.39 7.48 12.48
C HIS A 401 44.84 7.28 12.04
N PRO A 402 45.34 8.02 11.04
CA PRO A 402 46.80 8.15 10.85
C PRO A 402 47.32 9.02 11.99
N HIS A 403 48.05 8.41 12.91
CA HIS A 403 48.88 9.11 13.88
C HIS A 403 49.88 10.03 13.14
N ASP A 404 49.74 11.29 13.39
CA ASP A 404 50.72 12.31 13.61
C ASP A 404 52.19 11.83 13.44
N ARG A 405 52.84 12.28 12.36
CA ARG A 405 54.28 12.28 12.28
C ARG A 405 54.72 13.66 12.73
N GLY A 406 55.18 13.71 13.98
CA GLY A 406 55.88 14.86 14.51
C GLY A 406 57.00 15.28 13.57
N VAL A 407 57.04 16.58 13.33
CA VAL A 407 58.18 17.29 12.74
C VAL A 407 59.02 17.72 13.91
N ASP A 408 60.20 17.09 14.08
CA ASP A 408 61.25 17.61 14.94
C ASP A 408 61.99 18.78 14.26
N PRO A 409 62.33 19.82 14.96
CA PRO A 409 62.99 20.98 14.42
C PRO A 409 64.53 20.83 14.49
N VAL A 410 65.19 21.08 13.36
CA VAL A 410 66.53 21.74 13.35
C VAL A 410 66.59 22.65 12.11
#